data_0019c64ad229094dc60960d4a1f06ad1
#
_entry.id   0019c64ad229094dc60960d4a1f06ad1
#
_cell.length_a   1.000
_cell.length_b   1.000
_cell.length_c   1.000
_cell.angle_alpha   90.00
_cell.angle_beta   90.00
_cell.angle_gamma   90.00
#
_symmetry.space_group_name_H-M   'P 1'
#
loop_
_entity.id
_entity.type
_entity.pdbx_description
1 polymer ?
#
loop_
_entity_poly.entity_id
_entity_poly.type
_entity_poly.pdbx_seq_one_letter_code
_entity_poly.pdbx_strand_id
1 'polypeptide(L)'
;MNQVAGPTHELWTSEPYSDPAVRQAIALARAWPAEASPALAWETPRVVDRHGLDRIPGHRTTPIVAAIVAAAGATMPHFSLRCGMGAWSSADTMATLTGVELGRAAAVTVASRVGACIARADAAGVATNVPWSAAADDAHLVASALSRRLAAGVGSLLINVAVGRGTGVPDDERFHRLQALFRAVGATVGVQVRVARLAGTQPVGLGIGPAPEALDVLAVLRGAAAAPVDLRMHALAEAGQLLEMCGASRPGHGELDAWRLLDSGAAWACFQALCEAQGGMREPTLAPIAETITAEHAGHVRSLDGAHVRRVAVLAGAPQGAGAGVVLHARIGERAHRGQPLFTVYAASRQCLTAVTDELRRAPLICVDDVSTATLAEPQDMH
;
A
#
# COMPACT_ATOMS: atom_id res chain seq x y z
N MET A 1 32.70 30.95 11.31
CA MET A 1 33.13 29.56 11.51
C MET A 1 32.55 29.08 12.83
N ASN A 2 31.37 28.47 12.83
CA ASN A 2 30.85 27.76 13.99
C ASN A 2 30.44 26.41 13.50
N GLN A 3 31.26 25.41 13.85
CA GLN A 3 30.93 24.01 13.66
C GLN A 3 29.78 23.67 14.60
N VAL A 4 28.60 23.34 14.06
CA VAL A 4 27.55 22.66 14.81
C VAL A 4 28.01 21.23 14.98
N ALA A 5 28.47 20.88 16.18
CA ALA A 5 28.77 19.52 16.58
C ALA A 5 27.48 18.69 16.50
N GLY A 6 27.48 17.67 15.65
CA GLY A 6 26.44 16.64 15.65
C GLY A 6 26.44 15.90 17.00
N PRO A 7 25.32 15.27 17.39
CA PRO A 7 25.24 14.56 18.67
C PRO A 7 26.30 13.47 18.74
N THR A 8 27.11 13.60 19.76
CA THR A 8 28.27 12.74 20.04
C THR A 8 27.84 11.28 20.28
N HIS A 9 28.64 10.38 19.73
CA HIS A 9 28.54 8.91 19.71
C HIS A 9 28.57 8.22 21.10
N GLU A 10 28.56 8.96 22.19
CA GLU A 10 28.86 8.43 23.55
C GLU A 10 27.65 8.12 24.45
N LEU A 11 26.41 8.31 23.98
CA LEU A 11 25.21 8.06 24.80
C LEU A 11 24.60 6.66 24.66
N TRP A 12 25.26 5.74 23.95
CA TRP A 12 24.64 4.46 23.52
C TRP A 12 25.28 3.19 24.10
N THR A 13 26.02 3.28 25.21
CA THR A 13 26.71 2.12 25.83
C THR A 13 25.93 1.41 26.91
N SER A 14 24.71 1.81 27.26
CA SER A 14 23.81 1.01 28.08
C SER A 14 22.86 0.23 27.18
N GLU A 15 22.91 -1.11 27.21
CA GLU A 15 22.03 -2.01 26.45
C GLU A 15 20.55 -1.70 26.76
N PRO A 16 19.80 -0.96 25.91
CA PRO A 16 18.44 -0.56 26.26
C PRO A 16 17.40 -1.67 26.02
N TYR A 17 17.81 -2.81 25.41
CA TYR A 17 16.84 -3.83 25.03
C TYR A 17 17.28 -5.23 25.48
N SER A 18 16.61 -5.73 26.52
CA SER A 18 16.74 -7.13 26.95
C SER A 18 16.08 -8.12 25.98
N ASP A 19 15.15 -7.66 25.14
CA ASP A 19 14.41 -8.51 24.20
C ASP A 19 15.32 -8.99 23.05
N PRO A 20 15.51 -10.33 22.89
CA PRO A 20 16.30 -10.90 21.81
C PRO A 20 15.82 -10.53 20.40
N ALA A 21 14.50 -10.41 20.20
CA ALA A 21 13.92 -10.05 18.90
C ALA A 21 14.26 -8.61 18.50
N VAL A 22 14.30 -7.69 19.46
CA VAL A 22 14.74 -6.30 19.21
C VAL A 22 16.21 -6.26 18.84
N ARG A 23 17.09 -6.95 19.57
CA ARG A 23 18.54 -7.02 19.26
C ARG A 23 18.80 -7.62 17.88
N GLN A 24 18.11 -8.72 17.54
CA GLN A 24 18.19 -9.36 16.24
C GLN A 24 17.73 -8.41 15.12
N ALA A 25 16.58 -7.76 15.28
CA ALA A 25 16.05 -6.83 14.28
C ALA A 25 16.97 -5.62 14.05
N ILE A 26 17.59 -5.08 15.11
CA ILE A 26 18.57 -3.98 15.02
C ILE A 26 19.82 -4.45 14.25
N ALA A 27 20.38 -5.62 14.62
CA ALA A 27 21.55 -6.17 13.96
C ALA A 27 21.30 -6.38 12.46
N LEU A 28 20.18 -6.99 12.11
CA LEU A 28 19.76 -7.20 10.73
C LEU A 28 19.53 -5.86 9.99
N ALA A 29 18.81 -4.92 10.58
CA ALA A 29 18.52 -3.63 9.95
C ALA A 29 19.77 -2.81 9.67
N ARG A 30 20.81 -2.93 10.49
CA ARG A 30 22.12 -2.27 10.31
C ARG A 30 23.05 -2.99 9.35
N ALA A 31 23.01 -4.32 9.32
CA ALA A 31 23.89 -5.11 8.46
C ALA A 31 23.51 -4.95 6.97
N TRP A 32 22.24 -4.87 6.65
CA TRP A 32 21.78 -4.88 5.26
C TRP A 32 22.09 -3.62 4.43
N PRO A 33 22.02 -2.37 4.97
CA PRO A 33 22.49 -1.21 4.22
C PRO A 33 24.01 -1.17 4.02
N ALA A 34 24.78 -1.85 4.87
CA ALA A 34 26.24 -1.86 4.77
C ALA A 34 26.78 -2.65 3.57
N GLU A 35 25.99 -3.62 3.07
CA GLU A 35 26.29 -4.38 1.85
C GLU A 35 25.83 -3.65 0.58
N ALA A 36 24.94 -2.67 0.72
CA ALA A 36 24.45 -1.83 -0.37
C ALA A 36 25.32 -0.57 -0.51
N SER A 37 25.17 0.13 -1.63
CA SER A 37 25.73 1.48 -1.81
C SER A 37 25.34 2.40 -0.64
N PRO A 38 26.11 3.47 -0.34
CA PRO A 38 25.76 4.42 0.72
C PRO A 38 24.32 4.88 0.63
N ALA A 39 23.68 5.18 1.77
CA ALA A 39 22.32 5.70 1.80
C ALA A 39 22.15 6.91 0.86
N LEU A 40 20.95 7.08 0.31
CA LEU A 40 20.62 8.27 -0.46
C LEU A 40 20.65 9.48 0.47
N ALA A 41 21.22 10.59 -0.01
CA ALA A 41 21.25 11.86 0.71
C ALA A 41 20.29 12.85 0.01
N TRP A 42 19.57 13.62 0.82
CA TRP A 42 18.57 14.59 0.38
C TRP A 42 18.90 15.96 0.91
N GLU A 43 18.60 17.00 0.15
CA GLU A 43 18.84 18.40 0.57
C GLU A 43 17.82 18.88 1.62
N THR A 44 16.74 18.16 1.83
CA THR A 44 15.68 18.46 2.78
C THR A 44 15.65 17.44 3.93
N PRO A 45 15.39 17.87 5.17
CA PRO A 45 15.17 16.97 6.29
C PRO A 45 13.78 16.32 6.28
N ARG A 46 12.85 16.78 5.41
CA ARG A 46 11.47 16.31 5.34
C ARG A 46 11.35 15.11 4.39
N VAL A 47 12.06 14.04 4.70
CA VAL A 47 12.04 12.82 3.89
C VAL A 47 11.23 11.76 4.58
N VAL A 48 10.14 11.37 3.93
CA VAL A 48 9.15 10.42 4.48
C VAL A 48 8.92 9.24 3.54
N ASP A 49 8.46 8.14 4.07
CA ASP A 49 7.92 7.03 3.29
C ASP A 49 6.84 6.29 4.07
N ARG A 50 6.12 5.41 3.40
CA ARG A 50 5.16 4.49 3.98
C ARG A 50 5.55 3.04 3.67
N HIS A 51 5.10 2.12 4.52
CA HIS A 51 5.20 0.70 4.28
C HIS A 51 3.92 -0.02 4.73
N GLY A 52 3.33 -0.81 3.84
CA GLY A 52 2.18 -1.64 4.17
C GLY A 52 2.60 -3.05 4.53
N LEU A 53 2.17 -3.51 5.70
CA LEU A 53 2.06 -4.93 6.07
C LEU A 53 0.60 -5.37 5.89
N ASP A 54 -0.08 -4.71 4.96
CA ASP A 54 -1.52 -4.72 4.90
C ASP A 54 -2.07 -5.90 4.12
N ARG A 55 -1.42 -6.39 3.12
CA ARG A 55 -1.97 -7.44 2.24
C ARG A 55 -3.45 -7.24 1.84
N ILE A 56 -3.99 -6.02 2.04
CA ILE A 56 -5.35 -5.69 1.64
C ILE A 56 -5.36 -5.50 0.12
N PRO A 57 -6.15 -6.27 -0.64
CA PRO A 57 -6.25 -6.08 -2.08
C PRO A 57 -6.77 -4.67 -2.42
N GLY A 58 -6.22 -4.07 -3.47
CA GLY A 58 -6.63 -2.75 -3.92
C GLY A 58 -6.15 -1.57 -3.06
N HIS A 59 -5.56 -1.81 -1.88
CA HIS A 59 -5.02 -0.75 -1.01
C HIS A 59 -3.79 -0.07 -1.63
N ARG A 60 -4.00 0.72 -2.68
CA ARG A 60 -2.96 1.37 -3.45
C ARG A 60 -2.85 2.87 -3.16
N THR A 61 -2.64 3.21 -1.89
CA THR A 61 -2.53 4.61 -1.45
C THR A 61 -1.20 5.26 -1.80
N THR A 62 -0.12 4.49 -1.98
CA THR A 62 1.25 5.02 -2.17
C THR A 62 1.36 6.11 -3.25
N PRO A 63 0.80 5.98 -4.48
CA PRO A 63 0.92 7.03 -5.49
C PRO A 63 0.17 8.31 -5.10
N ILE A 64 -0.98 8.17 -4.43
CA ILE A 64 -1.79 9.31 -3.96
C ILE A 64 -1.06 10.03 -2.81
N VAL A 65 -0.55 9.27 -1.84
CA VAL A 65 0.22 9.79 -0.70
C VAL A 65 1.48 10.51 -1.18
N ALA A 66 2.23 9.91 -2.13
CA ALA A 66 3.43 10.53 -2.70
C ALA A 66 3.12 11.87 -3.37
N ALA A 67 2.02 11.96 -4.09
CA ALA A 67 1.57 13.20 -4.73
C ALA A 67 1.19 14.29 -3.71
N ILE A 68 0.48 13.92 -2.64
CA ILE A 68 0.10 14.85 -1.55
C ILE A 68 1.34 15.33 -0.79
N VAL A 69 2.26 14.41 -0.44
CA VAL A 69 3.52 14.73 0.25
C VAL A 69 4.39 15.68 -0.57
N ALA A 70 4.51 15.43 -1.88
CA ALA A 70 5.23 16.31 -2.79
C ALA A 70 4.58 17.70 -2.88
N ALA A 71 3.25 17.76 -2.98
CA ALA A 71 2.51 19.01 -3.02
C ALA A 71 2.65 19.84 -1.73
N ALA A 72 2.93 19.19 -0.59
CA ALA A 72 3.22 19.84 0.69
C ALA A 72 4.70 20.29 0.83
N GLY A 73 5.55 20.09 -0.17
CA GLY A 73 6.97 20.44 -0.14
C GLY A 73 7.83 19.50 0.72
N ALA A 74 7.38 18.28 0.94
CA ALA A 74 8.19 17.20 1.52
C ALA A 74 8.64 16.22 0.43
N THR A 75 9.54 15.29 0.76
CA THR A 75 10.09 14.33 -0.22
C THR A 75 9.74 12.90 0.14
N MET A 76 9.15 12.16 -0.80
CA MET A 76 8.81 10.75 -0.64
C MET A 76 9.48 9.87 -1.69
N PRO A 77 10.70 9.37 -1.42
CA PRO A 77 11.40 8.43 -2.29
C PRO A 77 10.92 6.99 -1.98
N HIS A 78 9.93 6.52 -2.72
CA HIS A 78 9.36 5.19 -2.51
C HIS A 78 9.99 4.15 -3.43
N PHE A 79 10.61 3.13 -2.83
CA PHE A 79 11.23 2.03 -3.55
C PHE A 79 10.55 0.70 -3.22
N SER A 80 10.02 0.04 -4.25
CA SER A 80 9.34 -1.25 -4.13
C SER A 80 10.23 -2.40 -4.59
N LEU A 81 10.23 -3.51 -3.86
CA LEU A 81 10.81 -4.76 -4.36
C LEU A 81 9.94 -5.35 -5.47
N ARG A 82 10.56 -6.19 -6.31
CA ARG A 82 9.81 -7.11 -7.15
C ARG A 82 9.14 -8.15 -6.26
N CYS A 83 7.85 -8.30 -6.42
CA CYS A 83 7.11 -9.31 -5.69
C CYS A 83 7.27 -10.67 -6.35
N GLY A 84 7.20 -11.75 -5.56
CA GLY A 84 7.11 -13.12 -6.08
C GLY A 84 5.77 -13.40 -6.78
N MET A 85 5.59 -14.63 -7.28
CA MET A 85 4.37 -15.02 -7.97
C MET A 85 3.12 -14.73 -7.12
N GLY A 86 2.10 -14.15 -7.77
CA GLY A 86 0.81 -13.88 -7.13
C GLY A 86 0.75 -12.61 -6.26
N ALA A 87 1.76 -11.75 -6.32
CA ALA A 87 1.76 -10.46 -5.65
C ALA A 87 2.30 -9.36 -6.58
N TRP A 88 1.91 -8.11 -6.30
CA TRP A 88 2.41 -6.93 -7.00
C TRP A 88 2.58 -5.77 -6.01
N SER A 89 3.48 -4.88 -6.36
CA SER A 89 3.90 -3.73 -5.55
C SER A 89 3.35 -2.40 -6.10
N SER A 90 3.58 -1.31 -5.38
CA SER A 90 3.28 0.04 -5.88
C SER A 90 4.02 0.35 -7.19
N ALA A 91 5.24 -0.18 -7.38
CA ALA A 91 5.95 0.00 -8.65
C ALA A 91 5.30 -0.78 -9.81
N ASP A 92 4.65 -1.93 -9.55
CA ASP A 92 3.90 -2.65 -10.60
C ASP A 92 2.69 -1.84 -11.07
N THR A 93 1.95 -1.24 -10.14
CA THR A 93 0.85 -0.33 -10.44
C THR A 93 1.34 0.91 -11.19
N MET A 94 2.42 1.55 -10.70
CA MET A 94 3.03 2.71 -11.36
C MET A 94 3.59 2.39 -12.75
N ALA A 95 4.07 1.17 -13.00
CA ALA A 95 4.56 0.74 -14.30
C ALA A 95 3.49 0.79 -15.41
N THR A 96 2.20 0.78 -15.05
CA THR A 96 1.10 1.01 -15.99
C THR A 96 0.92 2.48 -16.38
N LEU A 97 1.45 3.39 -15.56
CA LEU A 97 1.30 4.84 -15.66
C LEU A 97 2.57 5.53 -16.17
N THR A 98 3.75 5.04 -15.80
CA THR A 98 5.04 5.68 -16.11
C THR A 98 6.21 4.70 -16.01
N GLY A 99 7.45 5.15 -16.26
CA GLY A 99 8.66 4.36 -16.04
C GLY A 99 8.97 4.19 -14.55
N VAL A 100 9.41 2.97 -14.14
CA VAL A 100 9.76 2.66 -12.74
C VAL A 100 11.16 2.05 -12.60
N GLU A 101 11.84 1.77 -13.70
CA GLU A 101 13.20 1.22 -13.73
C GLU A 101 14.23 2.37 -13.66
N LEU A 102 14.21 3.14 -12.57
CA LEU A 102 15.10 4.28 -12.39
C LEU A 102 16.40 3.84 -11.73
N GLY A 103 17.52 4.10 -12.38
CA GLY A 103 18.83 4.02 -11.74
C GLY A 103 18.95 5.05 -10.60
N ARG A 104 19.88 4.83 -9.68
CA ARG A 104 20.09 5.64 -8.46
C ARG A 104 20.12 7.14 -8.72
N ALA A 105 20.94 7.60 -9.67
CA ALA A 105 21.07 9.02 -9.99
C ALA A 105 19.75 9.61 -10.53
N ALA A 106 19.06 8.87 -11.40
CA ALA A 106 17.77 9.30 -11.95
C ALA A 106 16.71 9.38 -10.84
N ALA A 107 16.64 8.40 -9.94
CA ALA A 107 15.70 8.41 -8.82
C ALA A 107 15.93 9.62 -7.89
N VAL A 108 17.19 9.94 -7.58
CA VAL A 108 17.54 11.13 -6.79
C VAL A 108 17.14 12.40 -7.52
N THR A 109 17.48 12.53 -8.81
CA THR A 109 17.12 13.71 -9.62
C THR A 109 15.61 13.93 -9.67
N VAL A 110 14.83 12.87 -9.91
CA VAL A 110 13.36 12.94 -9.94
C VAL A 110 12.83 13.38 -8.58
N ALA A 111 13.19 12.70 -7.50
CA ALA A 111 12.67 13.01 -6.17
C ALA A 111 13.08 14.41 -5.67
N SER A 112 14.30 14.86 -5.94
CA SER A 112 14.75 16.21 -5.58
C SER A 112 14.01 17.30 -6.36
N ARG A 113 13.67 17.04 -7.63
CA ARG A 113 12.99 18.02 -8.48
C ARG A 113 11.49 18.11 -8.23
N VAL A 114 10.84 16.97 -7.97
CA VAL A 114 9.36 16.86 -7.92
C VAL A 114 8.84 16.61 -6.52
N GLY A 115 9.70 16.27 -5.56
CA GLY A 115 9.29 15.91 -4.20
C GLY A 115 8.88 14.44 -4.04
N ALA A 116 8.92 13.62 -5.09
CA ALA A 116 8.64 12.18 -4.98
C ALA A 116 9.28 11.39 -6.11
N CYS A 117 9.53 10.09 -5.87
CA CYS A 117 9.72 9.08 -6.91
C CYS A 117 9.10 7.75 -6.47
N ILE A 118 8.62 6.95 -7.41
CA ILE A 118 8.16 5.57 -7.15
C ILE A 118 8.87 4.66 -8.14
N ALA A 119 9.82 3.88 -7.65
CA ALA A 119 10.72 3.11 -8.50
C ALA A 119 10.98 1.69 -7.95
N ARG A 120 11.63 0.87 -8.76
CA ARG A 120 12.16 -0.44 -8.36
C ARG A 120 13.38 -0.28 -7.48
N ALA A 121 13.39 -0.98 -6.37
CA ALA A 121 14.48 -0.92 -5.40
C ALA A 121 15.78 -1.51 -5.95
N ASP A 122 15.71 -2.57 -6.76
CA ASP A 122 16.85 -3.20 -7.43
C ASP A 122 17.47 -2.27 -8.48
N ALA A 123 16.68 -1.65 -9.33
CA ALA A 123 17.14 -0.69 -10.32
C ALA A 123 17.85 0.52 -9.67
N ALA A 124 17.30 1.01 -8.55
CA ALA A 124 17.86 2.15 -7.81
C ALA A 124 19.05 1.79 -6.91
N GLY A 125 19.45 0.52 -6.81
CA GLY A 125 20.54 0.06 -5.94
C GLY A 125 20.25 0.25 -4.44
N VAL A 126 18.97 0.22 -4.06
CA VAL A 126 18.49 0.28 -2.66
C VAL A 126 17.79 -1.03 -2.25
N ALA A 127 17.87 -2.05 -3.10
CA ALA A 127 17.41 -3.38 -2.75
C ALA A 127 18.30 -3.96 -1.66
N THR A 128 17.68 -4.54 -0.66
CA THR A 128 18.37 -5.30 0.37
C THR A 128 18.11 -6.78 0.09
N ASN A 129 19.13 -7.63 0.22
CA ASN A 129 19.07 -9.08 0.00
C ASN A 129 18.28 -9.82 1.09
N VAL A 130 17.24 -9.18 1.61
CA VAL A 130 16.38 -9.77 2.62
C VAL A 130 15.36 -10.64 1.93
N PRO A 131 15.42 -11.96 2.11
CA PRO A 131 14.36 -12.83 1.60
C PRO A 131 13.05 -12.46 2.30
N TRP A 132 12.08 -11.97 1.54
CA TRP A 132 10.72 -11.91 2.04
C TRP A 132 10.20 -13.35 2.12
N SER A 133 10.01 -13.83 3.33
CA SER A 133 9.30 -15.09 3.60
C SER A 133 8.02 -14.79 4.37
N ALA A 134 6.93 -15.40 3.97
CA ALA A 134 5.68 -15.36 4.76
C ALA A 134 5.84 -16.04 6.13
N ALA A 135 6.89 -16.86 6.29
CA ALA A 135 7.30 -17.53 7.53
C ALA A 135 8.38 -16.75 8.29
N ALA A 136 8.78 -15.54 7.83
CA ALA A 136 9.76 -14.72 8.54
C ALA A 136 9.21 -14.35 9.93
N ASP A 137 10.09 -14.42 10.93
CA ASP A 137 9.76 -13.92 12.27
C ASP A 137 9.58 -12.39 12.27
N ASP A 138 9.02 -11.87 13.34
CA ASP A 138 8.73 -10.45 13.46
C ASP A 138 10.01 -9.58 13.38
N ALA A 139 11.17 -10.10 13.81
CA ALA A 139 12.46 -9.39 13.73
C ALA A 139 12.92 -9.21 12.28
N HIS A 140 12.85 -10.25 11.45
CA HIS A 140 13.18 -10.18 10.02
C HIS A 140 12.21 -9.27 9.26
N LEU A 141 10.92 -9.33 9.61
CA LEU A 141 9.90 -8.48 8.99
C LEU A 141 10.18 -6.99 9.25
N VAL A 142 10.47 -6.62 10.51
CA VAL A 142 10.79 -5.25 10.91
C VAL A 142 12.10 -4.79 10.28
N ALA A 143 13.14 -5.61 10.34
CA ALA A 143 14.43 -5.29 9.74
C ALA A 143 14.33 -5.10 8.22
N SER A 144 13.58 -5.95 7.52
CA SER A 144 13.34 -5.82 6.08
C SER A 144 12.64 -4.52 5.71
N ALA A 145 11.65 -4.10 6.51
CA ALA A 145 10.96 -2.84 6.28
C ALA A 145 11.86 -1.62 6.51
N LEU A 146 12.67 -1.62 7.57
CA LEU A 146 13.51 -0.49 7.96
C LEU A 146 14.78 -0.38 7.12
N SER A 147 15.46 -1.48 6.78
CA SER A 147 16.72 -1.46 6.04
C SER A 147 16.62 -0.72 4.70
N ARG A 148 15.55 -0.96 3.92
CA ARG A 148 15.34 -0.26 2.65
C ARG A 148 15.12 1.25 2.83
N ARG A 149 14.45 1.64 3.92
CA ARG A 149 14.18 3.05 4.22
C ARG A 149 15.44 3.76 4.68
N LEU A 150 16.29 3.06 5.42
CA LEU A 150 17.63 3.53 5.74
C LEU A 150 18.46 3.73 4.47
N ALA A 151 18.48 2.76 3.57
CA ALA A 151 19.17 2.87 2.28
C ALA A 151 18.60 4.01 1.41
N ALA A 152 17.30 4.26 1.50
CA ALA A 152 16.62 5.36 0.82
C ALA A 152 16.78 6.72 1.53
N GLY A 153 17.46 6.81 2.68
CA GLY A 153 17.65 8.05 3.43
C GLY A 153 16.36 8.63 4.04
N VAL A 154 15.40 7.76 4.38
CA VAL A 154 14.10 8.15 4.95
C VAL A 154 14.24 8.45 6.43
N GLY A 155 13.82 9.66 6.86
CA GLY A 155 13.85 10.08 8.26
C GLY A 155 12.57 9.75 9.04
N SER A 156 11.41 9.68 8.36
CA SER A 156 10.12 9.37 9.00
C SER A 156 9.35 8.31 8.20
N LEU A 157 8.88 7.27 8.88
CA LEU A 157 8.25 6.11 8.27
C LEU A 157 6.89 5.80 8.90
N LEU A 158 5.84 5.76 8.09
CA LEU A 158 4.53 5.25 8.47
C LEU A 158 4.42 3.77 8.10
N ILE A 159 4.14 2.92 9.09
CA ILE A 159 3.86 1.50 8.90
C ILE A 159 2.35 1.26 9.03
N ASN A 160 1.73 0.77 7.98
CA ASN A 160 0.34 0.33 7.99
C ASN A 160 0.26 -1.16 8.22
N VAL A 161 -0.48 -1.58 9.25
CA VAL A 161 -0.65 -2.98 9.61
C VAL A 161 -2.13 -3.34 9.51
N ALA A 162 -2.47 -4.20 8.55
CA ALA A 162 -3.81 -4.77 8.47
C ALA A 162 -3.99 -5.87 9.51
N VAL A 163 -5.00 -5.72 10.35
CA VAL A 163 -5.34 -6.68 11.40
C VAL A 163 -6.67 -7.35 11.05
N GLY A 164 -6.68 -8.68 11.08
CA GLY A 164 -7.87 -9.48 10.84
C GLY A 164 -7.58 -10.81 10.15
N ARG A 165 -8.63 -11.58 9.93
CA ARG A 165 -8.54 -12.88 9.23
C ARG A 165 -8.05 -12.68 7.79
N GLY A 166 -7.12 -13.54 7.36
CA GLY A 166 -6.55 -13.49 6.00
C GLY A 166 -5.43 -12.46 5.81
N THR A 167 -5.14 -11.62 6.82
CA THR A 167 -3.96 -10.75 6.84
C THR A 167 -2.75 -11.48 7.45
N GLY A 168 -1.57 -10.85 7.36
CA GLY A 168 -0.39 -11.38 8.06
C GLY A 168 -0.41 -11.16 9.58
N VAL A 169 -1.36 -10.36 10.10
CA VAL A 169 -1.51 -10.03 11.52
C VAL A 169 -2.94 -10.34 11.96
N PRO A 170 -3.17 -11.52 12.56
CA PRO A 170 -4.51 -12.02 12.80
C PRO A 170 -5.26 -11.28 13.92
N ASP A 171 -4.53 -10.70 14.88
CA ASP A 171 -5.07 -10.16 16.12
C ASP A 171 -4.31 -8.93 16.64
N ASP A 172 -4.88 -8.30 17.66
CA ASP A 172 -4.32 -7.10 18.29
C ASP A 172 -3.07 -7.41 19.12
N GLU A 173 -2.90 -8.63 19.62
CA GLU A 173 -1.69 -9.00 20.36
C GLU A 173 -0.45 -8.94 19.47
N ARG A 174 -0.51 -9.56 18.28
CA ARG A 174 0.58 -9.48 17.31
C ARG A 174 0.78 -8.05 16.80
N PHE A 175 -0.30 -7.29 16.61
CA PHE A 175 -0.21 -5.88 16.23
C PHE A 175 0.59 -5.08 17.25
N HIS A 176 0.30 -5.21 18.56
CA HIS A 176 1.01 -4.47 19.60
C HIS A 176 2.47 -4.90 19.73
N ARG A 177 2.78 -6.19 19.57
CA ARG A 177 4.18 -6.65 19.52
C ARG A 177 4.94 -6.02 18.35
N LEU A 178 4.38 -6.05 17.14
CA LEU A 178 5.00 -5.41 15.97
C LEU A 178 5.15 -3.90 16.14
N GLN A 179 4.15 -3.23 16.71
CA GLN A 179 4.20 -1.78 16.97
C GLN A 179 5.35 -1.43 17.92
N ALA A 180 5.50 -2.17 19.02
CA ALA A 180 6.60 -1.97 19.95
C ALA A 180 7.96 -2.21 19.29
N LEU A 181 8.10 -3.31 18.52
CA LEU A 181 9.32 -3.68 17.85
C LEU A 181 9.73 -2.64 16.78
N PHE A 182 8.80 -2.20 15.94
CA PHE A 182 9.06 -1.15 14.94
C PHE A 182 9.52 0.17 15.57
N ARG A 183 8.89 0.58 16.68
CA ARG A 183 9.27 1.82 17.39
C ARG A 183 10.67 1.70 18.01
N ALA A 184 10.96 0.59 18.68
CA ALA A 184 12.22 0.36 19.34
C ALA A 184 13.38 0.30 18.33
N VAL A 185 13.23 -0.48 17.25
CA VAL A 185 14.26 -0.58 16.20
C VAL A 185 14.40 0.73 15.47
N GLY A 186 13.30 1.39 15.09
CA GLY A 186 13.32 2.69 14.41
C GLY A 186 14.09 3.74 15.20
N ALA A 187 13.80 3.89 16.49
CA ALA A 187 14.52 4.80 17.38
C ALA A 187 16.02 4.53 17.41
N THR A 188 16.42 3.25 17.42
CA THR A 188 17.84 2.84 17.48
C THR A 188 18.58 3.09 16.16
N VAL A 189 17.90 2.99 15.02
CA VAL A 189 18.52 3.22 13.71
C VAL A 189 18.31 4.64 13.17
N GLY A 190 17.70 5.54 13.95
CA GLY A 190 17.53 6.94 13.60
C GLY A 190 16.35 7.23 12.66
N VAL A 191 15.34 6.34 12.60
CA VAL A 191 14.11 6.53 11.83
C VAL A 191 12.94 6.75 12.77
N GLN A 192 12.23 7.86 12.63
CA GLN A 192 10.97 8.10 13.34
C GLN A 192 9.88 7.18 12.76
N VAL A 193 9.37 6.26 13.56
CA VAL A 193 8.34 5.29 13.11
C VAL A 193 7.01 5.56 13.78
N ARG A 194 5.95 5.67 12.96
CA ARG A 194 4.56 5.59 13.39
C ARG A 194 3.93 4.31 12.83
N VAL A 195 3.18 3.59 13.66
CA VAL A 195 2.48 2.36 13.23
C VAL A 195 0.99 2.60 13.35
N ALA A 196 0.29 2.47 12.22
CA ALA A 196 -1.15 2.62 12.10
C ALA A 196 -1.81 1.24 11.90
N ARG A 197 -2.93 1.04 12.61
CA ARG A 197 -3.77 -0.16 12.48
C ARG A 197 -4.82 0.06 11.41
N LEU A 198 -4.95 -0.88 10.49
CA LEU A 198 -6.01 -0.92 9.48
C LEU A 198 -6.93 -2.12 9.71
N ALA A 199 -8.20 -1.98 9.39
CA ALA A 199 -9.11 -3.12 9.34
C ALA A 199 -8.88 -3.91 8.06
N GLY A 200 -8.50 -5.19 8.19
CA GLY A 200 -8.20 -6.07 7.05
C GLY A 200 -9.40 -6.91 6.59
N THR A 201 -10.63 -6.42 6.73
CA THR A 201 -11.85 -7.22 6.56
C THR A 201 -12.35 -7.30 5.12
N GLN A 202 -12.03 -6.33 4.28
CA GLN A 202 -12.43 -6.29 2.87
C GLN A 202 -11.39 -5.54 2.02
N PRO A 203 -11.40 -5.70 0.67
CA PRO A 203 -10.60 -4.90 -0.23
C PRO A 203 -10.85 -3.40 -0.09
N VAL A 204 -9.84 -2.59 -0.39
CA VAL A 204 -9.91 -1.12 -0.45
C VAL A 204 -9.81 -0.69 -1.92
N GLY A 205 -10.56 0.31 -2.32
CA GLY A 205 -10.69 0.65 -3.74
C GLY A 205 -11.62 -0.32 -4.49
N LEU A 206 -11.77 -0.16 -5.76
CA LEU A 206 -12.61 -1.00 -6.63
C LEU A 206 -11.76 -1.95 -7.46
N GLY A 207 -10.58 -1.52 -7.87
CA GLY A 207 -9.67 -2.26 -8.72
C GLY A 207 -8.70 -3.13 -7.94
N ILE A 208 -8.51 -4.39 -8.38
CA ILE A 208 -7.52 -5.34 -7.87
C ILE A 208 -6.70 -5.87 -9.03
N GLY A 209 -5.44 -5.49 -9.10
CA GLY A 209 -4.50 -5.73 -10.20
C GLY A 209 -3.79 -4.43 -10.60
N PRO A 210 -2.65 -4.47 -11.31
CA PRO A 210 -1.85 -3.27 -11.58
C PRO A 210 -2.63 -2.15 -12.28
N ALA A 211 -3.28 -2.40 -13.41
CA ALA A 211 -4.04 -1.37 -14.12
C ALA A 211 -5.38 -1.03 -13.47
N PRO A 212 -6.19 -1.98 -12.96
CA PRO A 212 -7.39 -1.63 -12.19
C PRO A 212 -7.09 -0.71 -11.00
N GLU A 213 -6.04 -0.99 -10.21
CA GLU A 213 -5.62 -0.14 -9.10
C GLU A 213 -5.12 1.24 -9.58
N ALA A 214 -4.43 1.30 -10.72
CA ALA A 214 -3.97 2.56 -11.29
C ALA A 214 -5.15 3.45 -11.73
N LEU A 215 -6.23 2.86 -12.23
CA LEU A 215 -7.46 3.60 -12.55
C LEU A 215 -8.10 4.19 -11.31
N ASP A 216 -8.16 3.45 -10.20
CA ASP A 216 -8.63 3.96 -8.91
C ASP A 216 -7.77 5.13 -8.40
N VAL A 217 -6.44 4.99 -8.49
CA VAL A 217 -5.49 6.06 -8.13
C VAL A 217 -5.75 7.32 -8.95
N LEU A 218 -5.91 7.19 -10.26
CA LEU A 218 -6.22 8.32 -11.14
C LEU A 218 -7.58 8.94 -10.84
N ALA A 219 -8.59 8.12 -10.55
CA ALA A 219 -9.91 8.61 -10.18
C ALA A 219 -9.86 9.46 -8.91
N VAL A 220 -9.12 9.02 -7.88
CA VAL A 220 -8.94 9.78 -6.64
C VAL A 220 -8.17 11.07 -6.89
N LEU A 221 -7.04 11.03 -7.59
CA LEU A 221 -6.19 12.20 -7.85
C LEU A 221 -6.89 13.26 -8.72
N ARG A 222 -7.74 12.83 -9.66
CA ARG A 222 -8.53 13.70 -10.55
C ARG A 222 -9.81 14.22 -9.90
N GLY A 223 -10.15 13.78 -8.68
CA GLY A 223 -11.40 14.15 -8.02
C GLY A 223 -12.66 13.63 -8.75
N ALA A 224 -12.56 12.47 -9.42
CA ALA A 224 -13.68 11.91 -10.17
C ALA A 224 -14.84 11.53 -9.24
N ALA A 225 -16.08 11.79 -9.67
CA ALA A 225 -17.29 11.47 -8.87
C ALA A 225 -17.39 9.98 -8.51
N ALA A 226 -16.87 9.09 -9.36
CA ALA A 226 -16.85 7.65 -9.14
C ALA A 226 -15.60 7.16 -8.42
N ALA A 227 -14.74 8.05 -7.89
CA ALA A 227 -13.52 7.67 -7.17
C ALA A 227 -13.87 6.85 -5.91
N PRO A 228 -13.14 5.77 -5.62
CA PRO A 228 -13.38 4.97 -4.41
C PRO A 228 -13.15 5.80 -3.14
N VAL A 229 -14.22 6.01 -2.38
CA VAL A 229 -14.20 6.85 -1.18
C VAL A 229 -13.27 6.29 -0.10
N ASP A 230 -13.29 4.98 0.08
CA ASP A 230 -12.43 4.28 1.05
C ASP A 230 -10.94 4.45 0.72
N LEU A 231 -10.53 4.27 -0.54
CA LEU A 231 -9.14 4.49 -0.97
C LEU A 231 -8.71 5.95 -0.75
N ARG A 232 -9.60 6.91 -1.08
CA ARG A 232 -9.36 8.33 -0.84
C ARG A 232 -9.16 8.61 0.65
N MET A 233 -10.04 8.11 1.52
CA MET A 233 -9.95 8.33 2.96
C MET A 233 -8.68 7.74 3.56
N HIS A 234 -8.31 6.51 3.17
CA HIS A 234 -7.05 5.90 3.59
C HIS A 234 -5.84 6.73 3.16
N ALA A 235 -5.82 7.20 1.90
CA ALA A 235 -4.72 8.02 1.41
C ALA A 235 -4.58 9.35 2.16
N LEU A 236 -5.70 10.01 2.47
CA LEU A 236 -5.71 11.26 3.25
C LEU A 236 -5.20 11.06 4.67
N ALA A 237 -5.67 10.03 5.35
CA ALA A 237 -5.22 9.70 6.71
C ALA A 237 -3.73 9.35 6.75
N GLU A 238 -3.21 8.59 5.78
CA GLU A 238 -1.80 8.25 5.67
C GLU A 238 -0.94 9.47 5.35
N ALA A 239 -1.33 10.26 4.35
CA ALA A 239 -0.62 11.48 3.98
C ALA A 239 -0.60 12.47 5.15
N GLY A 240 -1.75 12.68 5.81
CA GLY A 240 -1.85 13.55 6.97
C GLY A 240 -0.88 13.18 8.09
N GLN A 241 -0.78 11.89 8.41
CA GLN A 241 0.18 11.42 9.41
C GLN A 241 1.63 11.69 9.00
N LEU A 242 1.98 11.47 7.72
CA LEU A 242 3.33 11.74 7.22
C LEU A 242 3.66 13.24 7.23
N LEU A 243 2.71 14.10 6.86
CA LEU A 243 2.87 15.56 6.90
C LEU A 243 3.13 16.07 8.33
N GLU A 244 2.43 15.53 9.33
CA GLU A 244 2.68 15.84 10.73
C GLU A 244 4.04 15.31 11.20
N MET A 245 4.42 14.09 10.83
CA MET A 245 5.68 13.48 11.22
C MET A 245 6.90 14.27 10.72
N CYS A 246 6.84 14.84 9.52
CA CYS A 246 7.94 15.63 8.96
C CYS A 246 7.83 17.14 9.22
N GLY A 247 6.83 17.58 9.97
CA GLY A 247 6.61 19.00 10.26
C GLY A 247 6.17 19.84 9.06
N ALA A 248 5.62 19.22 8.01
CA ALA A 248 4.98 19.92 6.90
C ALA A 248 3.55 20.38 7.26
N SER A 249 2.93 19.74 8.25
CA SER A 249 1.67 20.16 8.87
C SER A 249 1.80 20.20 10.39
N ARG A 250 0.96 21.00 11.04
CA ARG A 250 0.86 21.05 12.50
C ARG A 250 0.21 19.78 13.04
N PRO A 251 0.55 19.34 14.26
CA PRO A 251 -0.12 18.21 14.90
C PRO A 251 -1.65 18.38 14.91
N GLY A 252 -2.39 17.36 14.49
CA GLY A 252 -3.84 17.35 14.38
C GLY A 252 -4.42 18.05 13.13
N HIS A 253 -3.60 18.62 12.26
CA HIS A 253 -4.04 19.29 11.03
C HIS A 253 -3.66 18.52 9.75
N GLY A 254 -2.87 17.45 9.85
CA GLY A 254 -2.29 16.78 8.70
C GLY A 254 -3.32 16.26 7.71
N GLU A 255 -4.41 15.65 8.18
CA GLU A 255 -5.46 15.13 7.29
C GLU A 255 -6.23 16.24 6.58
N LEU A 256 -6.50 17.36 7.26
CA LEU A 256 -7.14 18.54 6.66
C LEU A 256 -6.24 19.17 5.59
N ASP A 257 -4.94 19.27 5.85
CA ASP A 257 -4.00 19.80 4.86
C ASP A 257 -3.84 18.87 3.68
N ALA A 258 -3.79 17.54 3.90
CA ALA A 258 -3.80 16.54 2.84
C ALA A 258 -5.07 16.63 1.98
N TRP A 259 -6.23 16.81 2.62
CA TRP A 259 -7.51 17.01 1.94
C TRP A 259 -7.49 18.26 1.04
N ARG A 260 -7.00 19.39 1.55
CA ARG A 260 -6.88 20.63 0.78
C ARG A 260 -5.96 20.49 -0.43
N LEU A 261 -4.81 19.83 -0.27
CA LEU A 261 -3.86 19.57 -1.36
C LEU A 261 -4.44 18.66 -2.45
N LEU A 262 -5.25 17.69 -2.06
CA LEU A 262 -5.92 16.80 -3.00
C LEU A 262 -7.04 17.54 -3.76
N ASP A 263 -7.93 18.23 -3.06
CA ASP A 263 -9.12 18.88 -3.64
C ASP A 263 -8.79 20.13 -4.47
N SER A 264 -7.72 20.83 -4.13
CA SER A 264 -7.25 21.96 -4.95
C SER A 264 -6.62 21.54 -6.29
N GLY A 265 -6.38 20.23 -6.49
CA GLY A 265 -5.66 19.71 -7.65
C GLY A 265 -4.14 19.83 -7.55
N ALA A 266 -3.58 20.34 -6.44
CA ALA A 266 -2.13 20.44 -6.27
C ALA A 266 -1.45 19.07 -6.27
N ALA A 267 -2.05 18.07 -5.60
CA ALA A 267 -1.57 16.69 -5.62
C ALA A 267 -1.62 16.09 -7.05
N TRP A 268 -2.67 16.37 -7.83
CA TRP A 268 -2.74 15.93 -9.22
C TRP A 268 -1.62 16.54 -10.07
N ALA A 269 -1.36 17.83 -9.95
CA ALA A 269 -0.27 18.50 -10.66
C ALA A 269 1.11 17.90 -10.31
N CYS A 270 1.36 17.61 -9.01
CA CYS A 270 2.58 16.93 -8.58
C CYS A 270 2.68 15.50 -9.13
N PHE A 271 1.57 14.77 -9.19
CA PHE A 271 1.56 13.42 -9.77
C PHE A 271 1.87 13.42 -11.27
N GLN A 272 1.33 14.39 -12.03
CA GLN A 272 1.67 14.55 -13.43
C GLN A 272 3.15 14.88 -13.61
N ALA A 273 3.69 15.81 -12.82
CA ALA A 273 5.12 16.15 -12.84
C ALA A 273 6.01 14.95 -12.49
N LEU A 274 5.58 14.10 -11.54
CA LEU A 274 6.24 12.84 -11.19
C LEU A 274 6.28 11.90 -12.40
N CYS A 275 5.15 11.65 -13.03
CA CYS A 275 5.07 10.76 -14.20
C CYS A 275 5.91 11.27 -15.36
N GLU A 276 5.88 12.58 -15.66
CA GLU A 276 6.70 13.21 -16.70
C GLU A 276 8.20 13.06 -16.37
N ALA A 277 8.60 13.29 -15.12
CA ALA A 277 9.98 13.14 -14.69
C ALA A 277 10.47 11.68 -14.76
N GLN A 278 9.57 10.70 -14.66
CA GLN A 278 9.85 9.28 -14.79
C GLN A 278 9.71 8.72 -16.21
N GLY A 279 9.54 9.57 -17.24
CA GLY A 279 9.53 9.16 -18.65
C GLY A 279 8.18 9.28 -19.35
N GLY A 280 7.28 10.10 -18.83
CA GLY A 280 5.98 10.41 -19.41
C GLY A 280 4.83 9.64 -18.78
N MET A 281 3.64 10.24 -18.84
CA MET A 281 2.41 9.65 -18.30
C MET A 281 1.68 8.85 -19.39
N ARG A 282 1.14 7.70 -18.99
CA ARG A 282 0.31 6.82 -19.82
C ARG A 282 -1.03 6.58 -19.11
N GLU A 283 -2.09 6.36 -19.91
CA GLU A 283 -3.36 5.88 -19.36
C GLU A 283 -3.31 4.35 -19.23
N PRO A 284 -3.71 3.78 -18.06
CA PRO A 284 -3.74 2.34 -17.89
C PRO A 284 -4.81 1.71 -18.78
N THR A 285 -4.47 0.59 -19.39
CA THR A 285 -5.39 -0.15 -20.26
C THR A 285 -5.75 -1.47 -19.61
N LEU A 286 -7.04 -1.73 -19.45
CA LEU A 286 -7.55 -3.02 -18.98
C LEU A 286 -7.40 -4.10 -20.06
N ALA A 287 -7.27 -5.35 -19.63
CA ALA A 287 -7.19 -6.47 -20.55
C ALA A 287 -8.49 -6.60 -21.39
N PRO A 288 -8.39 -6.97 -22.68
CA PRO A 288 -9.52 -6.89 -23.60
C PRO A 288 -10.59 -7.97 -23.39
N ILE A 289 -10.28 -9.03 -22.65
CA ILE A 289 -11.21 -10.11 -22.38
C ILE A 289 -11.86 -9.84 -21.02
N ALA A 290 -13.14 -9.50 -21.02
CA ALA A 290 -13.86 -9.16 -19.81
C ALA A 290 -15.09 -10.04 -19.62
N GLU A 291 -15.36 -10.44 -18.38
CA GLU A 291 -16.58 -11.13 -17.96
C GLU A 291 -17.12 -10.49 -16.70
N THR A 292 -18.39 -10.10 -16.75
CA THR A 292 -19.09 -9.51 -15.61
C THR A 292 -19.96 -10.55 -14.93
N ILE A 293 -19.73 -10.75 -13.64
CA ILE A 293 -20.51 -11.62 -12.78
C ILE A 293 -21.60 -10.78 -12.10
N THR A 294 -22.84 -11.26 -12.20
CA THR A 294 -24.04 -10.58 -11.69
C THR A 294 -24.68 -11.36 -10.55
N ALA A 295 -25.46 -10.70 -9.72
CA ALA A 295 -26.25 -11.33 -8.65
C ALA A 295 -27.34 -12.25 -9.23
N GLU A 296 -27.41 -13.50 -8.78
CA GLU A 296 -28.42 -14.47 -9.20
C GLU A 296 -29.79 -14.18 -8.57
N HIS A 297 -29.80 -13.58 -7.38
CA HIS A 297 -30.99 -13.19 -6.63
C HIS A 297 -30.79 -11.84 -5.94
N ALA A 298 -31.85 -11.27 -5.42
CA ALA A 298 -31.78 -10.05 -4.62
C ALA A 298 -31.42 -10.40 -3.17
N GLY A 299 -30.60 -9.55 -2.51
CA GLY A 299 -30.18 -9.77 -1.14
C GLY A 299 -29.18 -8.72 -0.68
N HIS A 300 -28.45 -9.00 0.40
CA HIS A 300 -27.34 -8.20 0.86
C HIS A 300 -26.03 -8.92 0.65
N VAL A 301 -24.99 -8.19 0.24
CA VAL A 301 -23.64 -8.71 0.14
C VAL A 301 -23.11 -9.02 1.55
N ARG A 302 -22.90 -10.31 1.86
CA ARG A 302 -22.49 -10.77 3.19
C ARG A 302 -20.98 -10.93 3.32
N SER A 303 -20.36 -11.40 2.27
CA SER A 303 -18.93 -11.67 2.32
C SER A 303 -18.24 -11.35 0.99
N LEU A 304 -17.02 -10.90 1.14
CA LEU A 304 -16.08 -10.63 0.06
C LEU A 304 -14.69 -10.99 0.60
N ASP A 305 -14.16 -12.14 0.21
CA ASP A 305 -12.86 -12.60 0.68
C ASP A 305 -11.72 -11.94 -0.09
N GLY A 306 -10.94 -11.10 0.58
CA GLY A 306 -9.81 -10.39 -0.01
C GLY A 306 -8.72 -11.31 -0.57
N ALA A 307 -8.43 -12.44 0.10
CA ALA A 307 -7.45 -13.41 -0.41
C ALA A 307 -7.95 -14.09 -1.70
N HIS A 308 -9.24 -14.39 -1.75
CA HIS A 308 -9.87 -14.97 -2.93
C HIS A 308 -9.93 -13.99 -4.09
N VAL A 309 -10.27 -12.71 -3.85
CA VAL A 309 -10.22 -11.65 -4.89
C VAL A 309 -8.83 -11.56 -5.50
N ARG A 310 -7.79 -11.55 -4.67
CA ARG A 310 -6.40 -11.54 -5.15
C ARG A 310 -6.08 -12.77 -6.00
N ARG A 311 -6.50 -13.95 -5.54
CA ARG A 311 -6.31 -15.20 -6.28
C ARG A 311 -6.99 -15.16 -7.65
N VAL A 312 -8.22 -14.66 -7.74
CA VAL A 312 -8.94 -14.45 -9.00
C VAL A 312 -8.19 -13.50 -9.92
N ALA A 313 -7.67 -12.37 -9.39
CA ALA A 313 -6.87 -11.44 -10.18
C ALA A 313 -5.59 -12.10 -10.73
N VAL A 314 -4.93 -12.95 -9.94
CA VAL A 314 -3.75 -13.72 -10.38
C VAL A 314 -4.12 -14.72 -11.48
N LEU A 315 -5.21 -15.47 -11.33
CA LEU A 315 -5.72 -16.39 -12.35
C LEU A 315 -6.11 -15.65 -13.64
N ALA A 316 -6.61 -14.42 -13.52
CA ALA A 316 -6.89 -13.55 -14.66
C ALA A 316 -5.63 -13.10 -15.41
N GLY A 317 -4.43 -13.26 -14.81
CA GLY A 317 -3.14 -12.99 -15.41
C GLY A 317 -2.31 -11.88 -14.75
N ALA A 318 -2.78 -11.27 -13.66
CA ALA A 318 -2.01 -10.26 -12.93
C ALA A 318 -0.83 -10.91 -12.16
N PRO A 319 0.30 -10.21 -11.99
CA PRO A 319 0.64 -8.91 -12.53
C PRO A 319 1.31 -8.94 -13.92
N GLN A 320 1.61 -10.13 -14.49
CA GLN A 320 2.34 -10.30 -15.77
C GLN A 320 1.56 -9.67 -16.93
N GLY A 321 0.24 -9.89 -16.96
CA GLY A 321 -0.67 -9.14 -17.81
C GLY A 321 -1.12 -7.89 -17.04
N ALA A 322 -0.41 -6.78 -17.21
CA ALA A 322 -0.63 -5.57 -16.40
C ALA A 322 -2.07 -5.03 -16.44
N GLY A 323 -2.81 -5.30 -17.52
CA GLY A 323 -4.23 -4.95 -17.66
C GLY A 323 -5.19 -5.94 -17.00
N ALA A 324 -4.71 -7.11 -16.55
CA ALA A 324 -5.55 -8.14 -15.94
C ALA A 324 -5.86 -7.81 -14.47
N GLY A 325 -7.02 -8.28 -14.02
CA GLY A 325 -7.45 -8.08 -12.64
C GLY A 325 -8.95 -8.17 -12.47
N VAL A 326 -9.42 -7.59 -11.37
CA VAL A 326 -10.85 -7.56 -10.99
C VAL A 326 -11.24 -6.12 -10.70
N VAL A 327 -12.45 -5.73 -11.12
CA VAL A 327 -13.10 -4.48 -10.71
C VAL A 327 -14.39 -4.84 -9.98
N LEU A 328 -14.47 -4.42 -8.73
CA LEU A 328 -15.63 -4.64 -7.86
C LEU A 328 -16.72 -3.62 -8.16
N HIS A 329 -17.98 -4.05 -8.13
CA HIS A 329 -19.16 -3.21 -8.29
C HIS A 329 -20.09 -3.26 -7.07
N ALA A 330 -19.76 -4.12 -6.09
CA ALA A 330 -20.55 -4.27 -4.87
C ALA A 330 -19.64 -4.42 -3.64
N ARG A 331 -20.10 -3.93 -2.50
CA ARG A 331 -19.40 -3.93 -1.21
C ARG A 331 -20.17 -4.71 -0.16
N ILE A 332 -19.46 -5.20 0.88
CA ILE A 332 -20.11 -5.84 2.03
C ILE A 332 -21.13 -4.88 2.65
N GLY A 333 -22.35 -5.39 2.90
CA GLY A 333 -23.47 -4.64 3.46
C GLY A 333 -24.36 -3.96 2.44
N GLU A 334 -23.93 -3.82 1.18
CA GLU A 334 -24.77 -3.24 0.13
C GLU A 334 -25.89 -4.20 -0.30
N ARG A 335 -27.01 -3.62 -0.72
CA ARG A 335 -28.13 -4.38 -1.32
C ARG A 335 -27.83 -4.64 -2.78
N ALA A 336 -27.92 -5.90 -3.19
CA ALA A 336 -27.83 -6.32 -4.58
C ALA A 336 -29.22 -6.70 -5.10
N HIS A 337 -29.50 -6.37 -6.35
CA HIS A 337 -30.70 -6.80 -7.08
C HIS A 337 -30.30 -7.92 -8.06
N ARG A 338 -31.27 -8.81 -8.37
CA ARG A 338 -31.03 -9.85 -9.39
C ARG A 338 -30.56 -9.21 -10.70
N GLY A 339 -29.48 -9.73 -11.28
CA GLY A 339 -28.86 -9.21 -12.50
C GLY A 339 -27.94 -8.00 -12.30
N GLN A 340 -27.84 -7.45 -11.08
CA GLN A 340 -26.91 -6.37 -10.78
C GLN A 340 -25.46 -6.85 -10.88
N PRO A 341 -24.55 -6.13 -11.55
CA PRO A 341 -23.11 -6.43 -11.53
C PRO A 341 -22.55 -6.47 -10.12
N LEU A 342 -21.84 -7.54 -9.80
CA LEU A 342 -21.10 -7.68 -8.54
C LEU A 342 -19.61 -7.37 -8.74
N PHE A 343 -19.04 -7.88 -9.81
CA PHE A 343 -17.65 -7.58 -10.22
C PHE A 343 -17.43 -7.94 -11.68
N THR A 344 -16.39 -7.34 -12.29
CA THR A 344 -15.92 -7.68 -13.63
C THR A 344 -14.48 -8.21 -13.54
N VAL A 345 -14.22 -9.33 -14.20
CA VAL A 345 -12.88 -9.88 -14.38
C VAL A 345 -12.33 -9.43 -15.72
N TYR A 346 -11.12 -8.93 -15.75
CA TYR A 346 -10.36 -8.60 -16.96
C TYR A 346 -9.22 -9.59 -17.11
N ALA A 347 -9.28 -10.45 -18.10
CA ALA A 347 -8.35 -11.56 -18.28
C ALA A 347 -7.35 -11.31 -19.41
N ALA A 348 -6.09 -11.68 -19.18
CA ALA A 348 -5.02 -11.54 -20.16
C ALA A 348 -5.18 -12.49 -21.37
N SER A 349 -5.88 -13.62 -21.20
CA SER A 349 -6.15 -14.60 -22.25
C SER A 349 -7.44 -15.38 -21.98
N ARG A 350 -7.97 -16.06 -22.99
CA ARG A 350 -9.11 -16.96 -22.82
C ARG A 350 -8.80 -18.10 -21.84
N GLN A 351 -7.58 -18.62 -21.83
CA GLN A 351 -7.14 -19.64 -20.88
C GLN A 351 -7.20 -19.11 -19.44
N CYS A 352 -6.75 -17.88 -19.21
CA CYS A 352 -6.87 -17.22 -17.90
C CYS A 352 -8.34 -17.07 -17.48
N LEU A 353 -9.21 -16.66 -18.40
CA LEU A 353 -10.65 -16.55 -18.11
C LEU A 353 -11.27 -17.90 -17.76
N THR A 354 -10.93 -18.97 -18.47
CA THR A 354 -11.38 -20.32 -18.13
C THR A 354 -10.95 -20.72 -16.70
N ALA A 355 -9.68 -20.47 -16.35
CA ALA A 355 -9.18 -20.75 -14.99
C ALA A 355 -9.94 -19.97 -13.91
N VAL A 356 -10.29 -18.71 -14.19
CA VAL A 356 -11.13 -17.90 -13.29
C VAL A 356 -12.53 -18.49 -13.16
N THR A 357 -13.16 -18.83 -14.28
CA THR A 357 -14.52 -19.43 -14.28
C THR A 357 -14.57 -20.75 -13.49
N ASP A 358 -13.55 -21.59 -13.64
CA ASP A 358 -13.42 -22.84 -12.88
C ASP A 358 -13.22 -22.60 -11.38
N GLU A 359 -12.47 -21.54 -11.00
CA GLU A 359 -12.32 -21.16 -9.59
C GLU A 359 -13.61 -20.64 -9.00
N LEU A 360 -14.33 -19.76 -9.71
CA LEU A 360 -15.59 -19.17 -9.25
C LEU A 360 -16.71 -20.21 -9.11
N ARG A 361 -16.70 -21.29 -9.92
CA ARG A 361 -17.62 -22.43 -9.76
C ARG A 361 -17.37 -23.21 -8.47
N ARG A 362 -16.12 -23.27 -7.99
CA ARG A 362 -15.77 -23.95 -6.73
C ARG A 362 -16.14 -23.14 -5.52
N ALA A 363 -15.93 -21.82 -5.59
CA ALA A 363 -16.23 -20.89 -4.52
C ALA A 363 -16.65 -19.54 -5.10
N PRO A 364 -17.83 -19.01 -4.78
CA PRO A 364 -18.22 -17.67 -5.19
C PRO A 364 -17.32 -16.62 -4.53
N LEU A 365 -16.95 -15.59 -5.30
CA LEU A 365 -16.13 -14.48 -4.80
C LEU A 365 -16.91 -13.57 -3.85
N ILE A 366 -18.17 -13.34 -4.17
CA ILE A 366 -19.11 -12.52 -3.40
C ILE A 366 -20.33 -13.37 -3.06
N CYS A 367 -20.69 -13.43 -1.78
CA CYS A 367 -21.90 -14.08 -1.33
C CYS A 367 -22.98 -13.04 -1.06
N VAL A 368 -24.15 -13.25 -1.66
CA VAL A 368 -25.36 -12.47 -1.45
C VAL A 368 -26.37 -13.34 -0.67
N ASP A 369 -26.95 -12.82 0.42
CA ASP A 369 -27.99 -13.56 1.12
C ASP A 369 -29.30 -13.56 0.32
N ASP A 370 -30.00 -14.66 0.38
CA ASP A 370 -31.36 -14.72 -0.11
C ASP A 370 -32.32 -14.05 0.91
N VAL A 371 -32.95 -12.97 0.53
CA VAL A 371 -33.96 -12.27 1.38
C VAL A 371 -35.15 -13.18 1.70
N SER A 372 -35.38 -14.24 0.90
CA SER A 372 -36.49 -15.17 1.09
C SER A 372 -36.31 -16.11 2.31
N THR A 373 -35.10 -16.25 2.84
CA THR A 373 -34.81 -17.15 3.98
C THR A 373 -34.75 -16.46 5.35
N ALA A 374 -34.84 -15.14 5.41
CA ALA A 374 -35.05 -14.40 6.66
C ALA A 374 -36.52 -14.48 7.12
N THR A 375 -36.97 -15.69 7.38
CA THR A 375 -38.25 -15.88 8.13
C THR A 375 -38.04 -15.28 9.51
N LEU A 376 -38.87 -14.29 9.82
CA LEU A 376 -39.14 -13.72 11.12
C LEU A 376 -39.05 -14.81 12.22
N ALA A 377 -37.98 -14.82 12.98
CA ALA A 377 -38.01 -15.41 14.30
C ALA A 377 -38.93 -14.48 15.11
N GLU A 378 -40.20 -14.87 15.24
CA GLU A 378 -41.12 -14.26 16.18
C GLU A 378 -40.48 -14.25 17.58
N PRO A 379 -40.59 -13.15 18.33
CA PRO A 379 -40.16 -13.17 19.72
C PRO A 379 -41.04 -14.19 20.45
N GLN A 380 -40.43 -15.27 20.93
CA GLN A 380 -41.10 -16.17 21.88
C GLN A 380 -41.40 -15.35 23.12
N ASP A 381 -42.71 -15.14 23.36
CA ASP A 381 -43.26 -14.59 24.57
C ASP A 381 -42.70 -15.35 25.81
N MET A 382 -41.94 -14.62 26.61
CA MET A 382 -41.61 -15.06 27.97
C MET A 382 -42.85 -14.74 28.84
N HIS A 383 -43.55 -15.82 29.23
CA HIS A 383 -44.42 -15.82 30.39
C HIS A 383 -43.65 -16.16 31.66
#